data_0536cd1006ebef4ec37d17ec47335650
#
_entry.id   0536cd1006ebef4ec37d17ec47335650
#
_cell.length_a   1.000
_cell.length_b   1.000
_cell.length_c   1.000
_cell.angle_alpha   90.00
_cell.angle_beta   90.00
_cell.angle_gamma   90.00
#
_symmetry.space_group_name_H-M   'P 1'
#
loop_
_entity.id
_entity.type
_entity.pdbx_description
1 polymer ?
#
loop_
_entity_poly.entity_id
_entity_poly.type
_entity_poly.pdbx_seq_one_letter_code
_entity_poly.pdbx_strand_id
1 'polypeptide(L)'
;MARTVRRRIFGSAGLGFGLGLFALVGMASCSGSEGSLVSPCKSELMCGQACDPTNACETGKYCGADGKCTAECVAGDKRCGDGQTCSGSGHCIKGSGLTLGTGGTSSSGGGSASTGATGGVCAATNVDLSHQLPTVLLLVDQSASMNAMFGTSDRWQTLRTALMDPAMGIVNTLQAQVRFGLTLFSGRNGAPPCPELTSVAPMLNNFPPIDMAYPVPTTAIIDDTPTGESIDGAVQLLAAVKDPGPKVIVLATDGEPDTCADPDPGDDAGRTAAKERAIKATQDAFAQGIFTFYISVGNEVSDMHATEMANVGQGFPRNDPMQRFYRANDQKALTDAFATIVAGVRNCSFQLSGTVKNGDEVNGVVTLDGAAVPYNTPDGWRLSSPSTVELTGKSCDTVKDKNDHKITAEFPCGSIVPFKPPA
;
A
#
# COMPACT_ATOMS: atom_id res chain seq x y z
N MET A 1 -22.01 -43.83 -38.38
CA MET A 1 -23.31 -44.08 -37.73
C MET A 1 -23.69 -42.82 -36.99
N ALA A 2 -24.68 -42.14 -37.52
CA ALA A 2 -25.21 -40.88 -37.00
C ALA A 2 -26.28 -41.17 -35.92
N ARG A 3 -26.36 -40.37 -34.88
CA ARG A 3 -27.55 -40.19 -34.02
C ARG A 3 -27.67 -38.74 -33.59
N THR A 4 -28.46 -38.07 -34.17
CA THR A 4 -29.53 -37.11 -34.17
C THR A 4 -30.00 -36.63 -32.81
N VAL A 5 -29.91 -35.33 -32.65
CA VAL A 5 -30.71 -34.24 -32.02
C VAL A 5 -32.07 -34.65 -31.39
N ARG A 6 -32.35 -34.07 -30.22
CA ARG A 6 -33.67 -33.54 -29.87
C ARG A 6 -33.60 -32.30 -28.98
N ARG A 7 -34.02 -31.18 -29.56
CA ARG A 7 -34.52 -29.96 -28.89
C ARG A 7 -35.85 -30.26 -28.21
N ARG A 8 -36.12 -29.69 -27.05
CA ARG A 8 -37.48 -29.39 -26.59
C ARG A 8 -37.58 -27.95 -26.15
N ILE A 9 -38.43 -27.24 -26.87
CA ILE A 9 -38.99 -25.91 -26.59
C ILE A 9 -40.38 -26.16 -25.96
N PHE A 10 -40.73 -25.46 -24.90
CA PHE A 10 -42.07 -25.09 -24.41
C PHE A 10 -41.82 -23.96 -23.42
N GLY A 11 -42.37 -22.78 -23.47
CA GLY A 11 -43.60 -22.27 -24.06
C GLY A 11 -44.47 -21.68 -22.97
N SER A 12 -44.75 -20.36 -23.10
CA SER A 12 -45.88 -19.57 -22.60
C SER A 12 -46.02 -19.31 -21.10
N ALA A 13 -45.95 -18.06 -20.66
CA ALA A 13 -46.96 -16.97 -20.66
C ALA A 13 -47.85 -17.03 -19.38
N GLY A 14 -47.85 -15.94 -18.62
CA GLY A 14 -48.80 -15.66 -17.54
C GLY A 14 -48.66 -14.19 -17.09
N LEU A 15 -49.55 -13.36 -17.62
CA LEU A 15 -49.81 -11.99 -17.16
C LEU A 15 -50.39 -12.00 -15.73
N GLY A 16 -49.98 -11.04 -14.91
CA GLY A 16 -50.63 -10.75 -13.65
C GLY A 16 -50.42 -9.29 -13.27
N PHE A 17 -51.39 -8.45 -13.59
CA PHE A 17 -51.54 -7.07 -13.13
C PHE A 17 -51.77 -7.03 -11.61
N GLY A 18 -51.12 -6.08 -10.91
CA GLY A 18 -51.40 -5.77 -9.52
C GLY A 18 -50.91 -4.40 -9.19
N LEU A 19 -51.73 -3.37 -9.41
CA LEU A 19 -51.58 -2.04 -8.84
C LEU A 19 -51.65 -2.11 -7.30
N GLY A 20 -50.74 -1.41 -6.63
CA GLY A 20 -50.81 -1.21 -5.17
C GLY A 20 -49.91 -0.04 -4.78
N LEU A 21 -50.45 1.15 -5.03
CA LEU A 21 -49.96 2.46 -4.58
C LEU A 21 -50.19 2.58 -3.07
N PHE A 22 -49.16 2.78 -2.24
CA PHE A 22 -49.25 3.55 -1.01
C PHE A 22 -47.90 4.10 -0.62
N ALA A 23 -47.70 5.37 -0.89
CA ALA A 23 -46.65 6.20 -0.34
C ALA A 23 -46.98 6.49 1.13
N LEU A 24 -46.15 6.05 2.05
CA LEU A 24 -46.14 6.56 3.42
C LEU A 24 -44.89 7.43 3.59
N VAL A 25 -45.10 8.73 3.45
CA VAL A 25 -44.17 9.77 3.87
C VAL A 25 -44.15 9.75 5.39
N GLY A 26 -43.13 9.15 5.97
CA GLY A 26 -42.84 9.29 7.40
C GLY A 26 -42.24 10.66 7.68
N MET A 27 -43.07 11.61 8.14
CA MET A 27 -42.58 12.86 8.74
C MET A 27 -41.93 12.53 10.08
N ALA A 28 -40.62 12.57 10.13
CA ALA A 28 -39.90 12.61 11.40
C ALA A 28 -40.01 14.03 11.98
N SER A 29 -40.89 14.19 12.95
CA SER A 29 -41.00 15.39 13.74
C SER A 29 -39.73 15.59 14.59
N CYS A 30 -39.00 16.65 14.34
CA CYS A 30 -38.02 17.18 15.30
C CYS A 30 -38.78 17.93 16.40
N SER A 31 -39.11 17.25 17.49
CA SER A 31 -39.51 17.91 18.75
C SER A 31 -38.32 17.94 19.69
N GLY A 32 -37.61 19.03 19.72
CA GLY A 32 -36.52 19.29 20.64
C GLY A 32 -36.67 20.70 21.20
N SER A 33 -36.64 20.81 22.49
CA SER A 33 -36.76 22.01 23.33
C SER A 33 -35.81 23.14 22.93
N GLU A 34 -36.29 24.35 23.11
CA GLU A 34 -35.71 25.64 22.84
C GLU A 34 -34.28 25.84 23.36
N GLY A 35 -33.36 25.95 22.41
CA GLY A 35 -32.04 26.51 22.53
C GLY A 35 -31.57 26.75 21.09
N SER A 36 -31.86 27.95 20.57
CA SER A 36 -31.65 28.34 19.17
C SER A 36 -30.18 28.24 18.76
N LEU A 37 -29.76 27.07 18.30
CA LEU A 37 -28.55 26.89 17.46
C LEU A 37 -29.07 26.41 16.11
N VAL A 38 -29.21 27.33 15.17
CA VAL A 38 -29.52 27.01 13.77
C VAL A 38 -28.44 26.11 13.24
N SER A 39 -28.79 24.87 12.95
CA SER A 39 -27.86 23.88 12.36
C SER A 39 -27.25 24.43 11.07
N PRO A 40 -25.92 24.40 10.91
CA PRO A 40 -25.25 24.90 9.71
C PRO A 40 -25.47 24.04 8.47
N CYS A 41 -26.30 23.04 8.54
CA CYS A 41 -26.60 22.17 7.39
C CYS A 41 -27.43 22.93 6.35
N LYS A 42 -26.91 23.00 5.11
CA LYS A 42 -27.57 23.70 4.00
C LYS A 42 -28.80 22.99 3.43
N SER A 43 -29.06 21.75 3.79
CA SER A 43 -30.29 21.02 3.46
C SER A 43 -30.60 20.04 4.58
N GLU A 44 -31.86 19.96 4.99
CA GLU A 44 -32.32 19.02 6.02
C GLU A 44 -32.11 17.54 5.64
N LEU A 45 -32.03 17.25 4.35
CA LEU A 45 -31.76 15.87 3.85
C LEU A 45 -30.36 15.36 4.15
N MET A 46 -29.40 16.24 4.41
CA MET A 46 -27.97 15.85 4.53
C MET A 46 -27.47 15.94 5.98
N CYS A 47 -28.20 16.59 6.88
CA CYS A 47 -27.94 16.59 8.32
C CYS A 47 -28.57 15.37 8.97
N GLY A 48 -27.82 14.66 9.76
CA GLY A 48 -28.30 13.45 10.43
C GLY A 48 -28.23 12.18 9.56
N GLN A 49 -27.57 12.23 8.40
CA GLN A 49 -27.24 11.02 7.67
C GLN A 49 -26.37 10.13 8.56
N ALA A 50 -26.69 8.83 8.63
CA ALA A 50 -25.88 7.87 9.38
C ALA A 50 -24.49 7.78 8.78
N CYS A 51 -23.48 7.79 9.63
CA CYS A 51 -22.08 7.68 9.25
C CYS A 51 -21.37 6.63 10.11
N ASP A 52 -20.43 5.96 9.48
CA ASP A 52 -19.55 4.96 10.09
C ASP A 52 -18.20 4.95 9.30
N PRO A 53 -17.22 4.15 9.68
CA PRO A 53 -15.94 4.08 8.96
C PRO A 53 -16.05 3.73 7.46
N THR A 54 -17.21 3.21 7.01
CA THR A 54 -17.46 2.84 5.60
C THR A 54 -18.35 3.86 4.88
N ASN A 55 -19.06 4.72 5.65
CA ASN A 55 -19.95 5.79 5.15
C ASN A 55 -19.49 7.13 5.69
N ALA A 56 -18.55 7.78 5.02
CA ALA A 56 -18.05 9.08 5.42
C ALA A 56 -19.07 10.20 5.16
N CYS A 57 -19.03 11.24 5.99
CA CYS A 57 -19.82 12.45 5.79
C CYS A 57 -19.29 13.26 4.60
N GLU A 58 -20.17 14.04 3.96
CA GLU A 58 -19.78 15.01 2.94
C GLU A 58 -18.79 16.05 3.45
N THR A 59 -18.06 16.67 2.53
CA THR A 59 -17.13 17.76 2.82
C THR A 59 -17.77 18.85 3.67
N GLY A 60 -17.13 19.24 4.75
CA GLY A 60 -17.61 20.24 5.69
C GLY A 60 -18.47 19.67 6.83
N LYS A 61 -18.52 18.36 6.99
CA LYS A 61 -19.20 17.67 8.08
C LYS A 61 -18.31 16.57 8.65
N TYR A 62 -18.57 16.23 9.91
CA TYR A 62 -17.90 15.12 10.60
C TYR A 62 -18.92 14.13 11.17
N CYS A 63 -18.51 12.94 11.47
CA CYS A 63 -19.35 11.94 12.10
C CYS A 63 -19.36 12.17 13.61
N GLY A 64 -20.51 12.57 14.14
CA GLY A 64 -20.71 12.77 15.57
C GLY A 64 -20.68 11.46 16.36
N ALA A 65 -20.57 11.57 17.67
CA ALA A 65 -20.58 10.41 18.57
C ALA A 65 -21.91 9.62 18.55
N ASP A 66 -22.96 10.21 17.99
CA ASP A 66 -24.28 9.61 17.75
C ASP A 66 -24.37 8.84 16.42
N GLY A 67 -23.26 8.72 15.68
CA GLY A 67 -23.21 8.07 14.37
C GLY A 67 -23.92 8.84 13.26
N LYS A 68 -24.04 10.16 13.39
CA LYS A 68 -24.67 11.02 12.39
C LYS A 68 -23.77 12.14 11.92
N CYS A 69 -23.86 12.45 10.62
CA CYS A 69 -23.13 13.58 10.04
C CYS A 69 -23.61 14.91 10.64
N THR A 70 -22.68 15.69 11.17
CA THR A 70 -22.94 16.99 11.79
C THR A 70 -21.87 18.02 11.43
N ALA A 71 -22.13 19.30 11.69
CA ALA A 71 -21.14 20.37 11.56
C ALA A 71 -21.50 21.50 12.57
N GLU A 72 -20.47 22.08 13.18
CA GLU A 72 -20.60 23.23 14.10
C GLU A 72 -20.65 24.55 13.32
N CYS A 73 -20.08 24.58 12.14
CA CYS A 73 -19.96 25.77 11.31
C CYS A 73 -19.80 25.40 9.81
N VAL A 74 -19.97 26.42 8.96
CA VAL A 74 -19.64 26.32 7.50
C VAL A 74 -18.50 27.28 7.20
N ALA A 75 -17.57 26.84 6.35
CA ALA A 75 -16.41 27.65 5.96
C ALA A 75 -16.83 29.07 5.52
N GLY A 76 -16.24 30.09 6.16
CA GLY A 76 -16.50 31.49 5.89
C GLY A 76 -17.65 32.11 6.69
N ASP A 77 -18.33 31.39 7.59
CA ASP A 77 -19.34 31.99 8.49
C ASP A 77 -18.72 32.35 9.87
N LYS A 78 -19.42 33.24 10.58
CA LYS A 78 -18.99 33.77 11.88
C LYS A 78 -19.63 33.04 13.07
N ARG A 79 -20.09 31.84 12.92
CA ARG A 79 -20.80 31.09 13.97
C ARG A 79 -19.91 30.53 15.04
N CYS A 80 -18.64 30.41 14.77
CA CYS A 80 -17.63 30.11 15.77
C CYS A 80 -17.46 31.36 16.66
N GLY A 81 -17.28 31.16 17.95
CA GLY A 81 -17.11 32.25 18.92
C GLY A 81 -15.88 33.14 18.62
N ASP A 82 -15.75 34.26 19.32
CA ASP A 82 -14.67 35.22 19.13
C ASP A 82 -13.28 34.52 19.15
N GLY A 83 -12.51 34.74 18.10
CA GLY A 83 -11.18 34.12 17.94
C GLY A 83 -11.20 32.69 17.44
N GLN A 84 -12.33 32.21 16.95
CA GLN A 84 -12.44 30.88 16.31
C GLN A 84 -12.74 30.99 14.82
N THR A 85 -12.25 30.05 14.05
CA THR A 85 -12.52 29.89 12.61
C THR A 85 -13.10 28.52 12.33
N CYS A 86 -13.93 28.42 11.30
CA CYS A 86 -14.47 27.15 10.88
C CYS A 86 -13.44 26.34 10.07
N SER A 87 -13.16 25.13 10.51
CA SER A 87 -12.32 24.19 9.77
C SER A 87 -13.01 23.65 8.51
N GLY A 88 -12.25 23.11 7.56
CA GLY A 88 -12.78 22.43 6.39
C GLY A 88 -13.64 21.19 6.71
N SER A 89 -13.58 20.68 7.93
CA SER A 89 -14.40 19.56 8.43
C SER A 89 -15.63 20.00 9.23
N GLY A 90 -15.93 21.29 9.31
CA GLY A 90 -17.13 21.80 10.00
C GLY A 90 -17.00 21.97 11.51
N HIS A 91 -15.79 21.94 12.07
CA HIS A 91 -15.52 22.24 13.47
C HIS A 91 -15.12 23.69 13.71
N CYS A 92 -15.54 24.26 14.82
CA CYS A 92 -15.05 25.55 15.29
C CYS A 92 -13.69 25.36 15.97
N ILE A 93 -12.62 25.82 15.31
CA ILE A 93 -11.26 25.80 15.86
C ILE A 93 -10.85 27.20 16.29
N LYS A 94 -10.15 27.30 17.43
CA LYS A 94 -9.60 28.59 17.85
C LYS A 94 -8.61 29.06 16.78
N GLY A 95 -8.95 30.15 16.09
CA GLY A 95 -8.14 30.70 15.03
C GLY A 95 -6.83 31.22 15.59
N SER A 96 -5.72 30.60 15.18
CA SER A 96 -4.44 31.29 15.14
C SER A 96 -4.58 32.33 14.03
N GLY A 97 -4.74 33.61 14.39
CA GLY A 97 -4.95 34.68 13.43
C GLY A 97 -3.81 34.78 12.43
N LEU A 98 -3.98 34.19 11.28
CA LEU A 98 -3.21 34.46 10.07
C LEU A 98 -4.13 35.22 9.12
N THR A 99 -4.15 36.55 9.29
CA THR A 99 -4.54 37.45 8.22
C THR A 99 -3.47 37.36 7.12
N LEU A 100 -3.86 36.96 5.94
CA LEU A 100 -3.05 37.17 4.73
C LEU A 100 -2.88 38.69 4.55
N GLY A 101 -1.73 39.20 4.99
CA GLY A 101 -1.28 40.55 4.71
C GLY A 101 -0.27 40.50 3.55
N THR A 102 -0.64 41.16 2.46
CA THR A 102 0.24 41.50 1.34
C THR A 102 1.45 42.30 1.79
N GLY A 103 2.63 41.82 1.49
CA GLY A 103 3.87 42.55 1.18
C GLY A 103 4.44 43.53 2.19
N GLY A 104 5.72 43.34 2.58
CA GLY A 104 6.55 44.38 3.19
C GLY A 104 7.80 43.84 3.87
N THR A 105 8.93 43.96 3.16
CA THR A 105 10.36 44.07 3.52
C THR A 105 10.83 43.98 4.97
N SER A 106 11.84 43.13 5.11
CA SER A 106 12.99 43.09 6.05
C SER A 106 13.18 44.16 7.13
N SER A 107 13.44 43.69 8.37
CA SER A 107 14.59 44.21 9.13
C SER A 107 14.92 43.31 10.34
N SER A 108 16.21 43.07 10.50
CA SER A 108 16.88 42.37 11.60
C SER A 108 16.82 43.16 12.89
N GLY A 109 16.63 42.49 14.03
CA GLY A 109 16.84 43.09 15.35
C GLY A 109 16.76 42.06 16.47
N GLY A 110 17.88 41.78 17.10
CA GLY A 110 17.96 40.93 18.29
C GLY A 110 17.42 41.63 19.53
N GLY A 111 16.95 40.83 20.50
CA GLY A 111 16.51 41.35 21.81
C GLY A 111 15.96 40.26 22.73
N SER A 112 16.79 39.91 23.70
CA SER A 112 16.53 39.48 25.09
C SER A 112 15.22 38.84 25.50
N ALA A 113 15.38 37.73 26.22
CA ALA A 113 14.40 37.05 27.02
C ALA A 113 13.69 37.96 28.03
N SER A 114 12.37 37.88 28.09
CA SER A 114 11.58 38.24 29.28
C SER A 114 10.50 37.20 29.52
N THR A 115 10.51 36.64 30.71
CA THR A 115 9.53 35.78 31.30
C THR A 115 8.22 36.55 31.53
N GLY A 116 7.15 36.12 30.87
CA GLY A 116 5.81 36.64 31.10
C GLY A 116 4.78 35.73 30.43
N ALA A 117 4.02 35.01 31.24
CA ALA A 117 2.94 34.13 30.79
C ALA A 117 1.80 34.91 30.10
N THR A 118 1.74 34.84 28.79
CA THR A 118 0.57 35.11 27.98
C THR A 118 0.74 34.36 26.66
N GLY A 119 -0.21 33.53 26.30
CA GLY A 119 -0.37 32.69 25.12
C GLY A 119 0.61 32.90 23.96
N GLY A 120 1.83 32.39 24.11
CA GLY A 120 2.84 32.44 23.06
C GLY A 120 2.40 31.55 21.92
N VAL A 121 2.36 32.12 20.72
CA VAL A 121 2.35 31.35 19.46
C VAL A 121 3.65 30.58 19.45
N CYS A 122 3.60 29.31 19.86
CA CYS A 122 4.73 28.42 19.58
C CYS A 122 4.85 28.34 18.07
N ALA A 123 6.05 28.43 17.52
CA ALA A 123 6.29 28.05 16.15
C ALA A 123 5.73 26.63 15.96
N ALA A 124 4.89 26.45 14.95
CA ALA A 124 4.38 25.12 14.62
C ALA A 124 5.58 24.17 14.56
N THR A 125 5.48 23.01 15.18
CA THR A 125 6.57 22.05 15.14
C THR A 125 6.56 21.47 13.73
N ASN A 126 7.42 22.03 12.86
CA ASN A 126 7.71 21.42 11.58
C ASN A 126 8.37 20.08 11.84
N VAL A 127 7.74 19.04 11.42
CA VAL A 127 8.30 17.70 11.50
C VAL A 127 8.86 17.35 10.14
N ASP A 128 10.18 17.12 10.09
CA ASP A 128 10.78 16.56 8.90
C ASP A 128 10.20 15.17 8.66
N LEU A 129 9.56 15.01 7.52
CA LEU A 129 8.99 13.75 7.09
C LEU A 129 10.03 12.98 6.28
N SER A 130 10.50 11.86 6.81
CA SER A 130 11.34 10.97 6.04
C SER A 130 10.49 9.96 5.29
N HIS A 131 10.65 9.92 3.97
CA HIS A 131 10.03 8.91 3.13
C HIS A 131 10.60 7.53 3.45
N GLN A 132 9.73 6.59 3.81
CA GLN A 132 10.13 5.21 4.08
C GLN A 132 10.24 4.45 2.76
N LEU A 133 11.46 4.37 2.23
CA LEU A 133 11.71 3.66 0.98
C LEU A 133 11.48 2.15 1.15
N PRO A 134 10.77 1.49 0.23
CA PRO A 134 10.56 0.06 0.29
C PRO A 134 11.85 -0.73 0.03
N THR A 135 11.90 -1.92 0.61
CA THR A 135 12.93 -2.92 0.33
C THR A 135 12.29 -4.07 -0.44
N VAL A 136 12.73 -4.28 -1.67
CA VAL A 136 12.21 -5.30 -2.59
C VAL A 136 13.30 -6.31 -2.88
N LEU A 137 13.10 -7.55 -2.45
CA LEU A 137 13.95 -8.67 -2.79
C LEU A 137 13.33 -9.43 -3.97
N LEU A 138 14.03 -9.44 -5.09
CA LEU A 138 13.69 -10.22 -6.27
C LEU A 138 14.13 -11.66 -6.00
N LEU A 139 13.19 -12.57 -5.78
CA LEU A 139 13.44 -14.01 -5.61
C LEU A 139 13.13 -14.69 -6.95
N VAL A 140 14.18 -15.02 -7.69
CA VAL A 140 14.11 -15.46 -9.09
C VAL A 140 14.49 -16.93 -9.20
N ASP A 141 13.59 -17.68 -9.78
CA ASP A 141 13.80 -19.07 -10.13
C ASP A 141 14.93 -19.22 -11.16
N GLN A 142 15.91 -20.07 -10.86
CA GLN A 142 17.03 -20.40 -11.71
C GLN A 142 17.01 -21.90 -12.11
N SER A 143 15.86 -22.55 -11.99
CA SER A 143 15.69 -23.94 -12.42
C SER A 143 15.81 -24.10 -13.93
N ALA A 144 16.05 -25.34 -14.39
CA ALA A 144 16.27 -25.65 -15.80
C ALA A 144 15.06 -25.30 -16.69
N SER A 145 13.85 -25.32 -16.16
CA SER A 145 12.62 -24.95 -16.87
C SER A 145 12.62 -23.49 -17.35
N MET A 146 13.35 -22.61 -16.68
CA MET A 146 13.54 -21.22 -17.10
C MET A 146 14.26 -21.05 -18.44
N ASN A 147 14.87 -22.10 -18.98
CA ASN A 147 15.40 -22.14 -20.36
C ASN A 147 14.32 -22.38 -21.42
N ALA A 148 13.08 -22.65 -21.03
CA ALA A 148 11.99 -22.86 -21.99
C ALA A 148 11.72 -21.61 -22.81
N MET A 149 11.35 -21.79 -24.08
CA MET A 149 11.05 -20.70 -24.99
C MET A 149 9.90 -19.83 -24.50
N PHE A 150 10.07 -18.52 -24.60
CA PHE A 150 9.14 -17.52 -24.14
C PHE A 150 9.07 -16.35 -25.15
N GLY A 151 8.24 -16.51 -26.15
CA GLY A 151 8.21 -15.59 -27.28
C GLY A 151 9.41 -15.76 -28.21
N THR A 152 10.25 -14.75 -28.33
CA THR A 152 11.47 -14.75 -29.18
C THR A 152 12.75 -15.12 -28.43
N SER A 153 12.67 -15.34 -27.12
CA SER A 153 13.79 -15.71 -26.26
C SER A 153 13.35 -16.83 -25.29
N ASP A 154 14.17 -17.18 -24.31
CA ASP A 154 13.78 -18.02 -23.18
C ASP A 154 13.21 -17.19 -22.02
N ARG A 155 12.61 -17.84 -21.02
CA ARG A 155 12.03 -17.22 -19.82
C ARG A 155 13.09 -16.47 -19.03
N TRP A 156 14.26 -17.08 -18.85
CA TRP A 156 15.37 -16.50 -18.11
C TRP A 156 15.81 -15.16 -18.70
N GLN A 157 16.13 -15.14 -19.99
CA GLN A 157 16.57 -13.91 -20.65
C GLN A 157 15.47 -12.85 -20.71
N THR A 158 14.23 -13.27 -20.93
CA THR A 158 13.08 -12.33 -20.97
C THR A 158 12.86 -11.70 -19.61
N LEU A 159 12.92 -12.48 -18.52
CA LEU A 159 12.81 -11.98 -17.16
C LEU A 159 13.98 -11.05 -16.81
N ARG A 160 15.22 -11.47 -17.15
CA ARG A 160 16.41 -10.63 -16.97
C ARG A 160 16.26 -9.29 -17.68
N THR A 161 15.77 -9.28 -18.90
CA THR A 161 15.55 -8.05 -19.68
C THR A 161 14.51 -7.16 -18.99
N ALA A 162 13.38 -7.70 -18.52
CA ALA A 162 12.37 -6.92 -17.81
C ALA A 162 12.92 -6.26 -16.53
N LEU A 163 13.84 -6.93 -15.84
CA LEU A 163 14.44 -6.45 -14.60
C LEU A 163 15.66 -5.55 -14.83
N MET A 164 16.55 -5.91 -15.74
CA MET A 164 17.92 -5.42 -15.81
C MET A 164 18.26 -4.66 -17.11
N ASP A 165 17.28 -4.41 -18.02
CA ASP A 165 17.56 -3.58 -19.20
C ASP A 165 18.10 -2.20 -18.76
N PRO A 166 19.24 -1.74 -19.31
CA PRO A 166 19.88 -0.50 -18.86
C PRO A 166 19.05 0.77 -19.08
N ALA A 167 18.05 0.74 -19.96
CA ALA A 167 17.20 1.88 -20.25
C ALA A 167 15.80 1.77 -19.61
N MET A 168 15.23 0.56 -19.62
CA MET A 168 13.83 0.32 -19.28
C MET A 168 13.64 -0.68 -18.14
N GLY A 169 14.70 -1.36 -17.69
CA GLY A 169 14.62 -2.35 -16.62
C GLY A 169 14.17 -1.74 -15.29
N ILE A 170 13.32 -2.47 -14.58
CA ILE A 170 12.68 -1.96 -13.36
C ILE A 170 13.72 -1.61 -12.28
N VAL A 171 14.79 -2.38 -12.16
CA VAL A 171 15.85 -2.12 -11.17
C VAL A 171 16.57 -0.81 -11.49
N ASN A 172 17.00 -0.62 -12.75
CA ASN A 172 17.71 0.59 -13.12
C ASN A 172 16.86 1.86 -12.98
N THR A 173 15.58 1.76 -13.35
CA THR A 173 14.66 2.92 -13.34
C THR A 173 14.26 3.36 -11.93
N LEU A 174 14.27 2.44 -10.95
CA LEU A 174 13.73 2.71 -9.61
C LEU A 174 14.77 2.55 -8.48
N GLN A 175 16.02 2.20 -8.76
CA GLN A 175 17.04 1.91 -7.76
C GLN A 175 17.35 3.06 -6.77
N ALA A 176 17.07 4.30 -7.14
CA ALA A 176 17.22 5.45 -6.25
C ALA A 176 16.06 5.58 -5.22
N GLN A 177 14.92 4.92 -5.48
CA GLN A 177 13.68 5.04 -4.70
C GLN A 177 13.26 3.70 -4.05
N VAL A 178 13.93 2.61 -4.38
CA VAL A 178 13.67 1.26 -3.89
C VAL A 178 14.99 0.58 -3.56
N ARG A 179 15.09 -0.01 -2.39
CA ARG A 179 16.23 -0.87 -2.03
C ARG A 179 16.04 -2.23 -2.67
N PHE A 180 16.55 -2.40 -3.88
CA PHE A 180 16.50 -3.69 -4.55
C PHE A 180 17.58 -4.64 -4.04
N GLY A 181 17.19 -5.91 -3.82
CA GLY A 181 18.07 -7.05 -3.67
C GLY A 181 17.71 -8.14 -4.67
N LEU A 182 18.55 -9.13 -4.82
CA LEU A 182 18.34 -10.29 -5.66
C LEU A 182 18.64 -11.55 -4.86
N THR A 183 17.86 -12.60 -5.06
CA THR A 183 18.21 -13.98 -4.75
C THR A 183 17.79 -14.86 -5.91
N LEU A 184 18.75 -15.44 -6.58
CA LEU A 184 18.52 -16.53 -7.54
C LEU A 184 18.47 -17.83 -6.74
N PHE A 185 17.51 -18.70 -7.05
CA PHE A 185 17.35 -19.95 -6.34
C PHE A 185 17.14 -21.15 -7.26
N SER A 186 17.69 -22.28 -6.87
CA SER A 186 17.48 -23.59 -7.49
C SER A 186 17.94 -24.68 -6.52
N GLY A 187 17.94 -25.93 -6.98
CA GLY A 187 18.49 -27.08 -6.29
C GLY A 187 19.36 -27.94 -7.20
N ARG A 188 19.99 -28.97 -6.62
CA ARG A 188 20.83 -29.97 -7.33
C ARG A 188 20.37 -31.36 -6.95
N ASN A 189 19.15 -31.72 -7.30
CA ASN A 189 18.56 -33.01 -6.94
C ASN A 189 18.71 -33.32 -5.43
N GLY A 190 18.32 -32.29 -4.60
CA GLY A 190 18.41 -32.35 -3.16
C GLY A 190 19.83 -32.32 -2.57
N ALA A 191 20.90 -32.30 -3.39
CA ALA A 191 22.27 -32.26 -2.89
C ALA A 191 22.63 -30.93 -2.23
N PRO A 192 23.38 -30.92 -1.11
CA PRO A 192 23.82 -29.69 -0.47
C PRO A 192 24.75 -28.84 -1.36
N PRO A 193 24.64 -27.49 -1.31
CA PRO A 193 23.63 -26.74 -0.53
C PRO A 193 22.26 -26.79 -1.20
N CYS A 194 21.22 -27.04 -0.43
CA CYS A 194 19.84 -26.90 -0.89
C CYS A 194 19.06 -26.03 0.11
N PRO A 195 18.40 -24.95 -0.33
CA PRO A 195 18.43 -24.42 -1.71
C PRO A 195 19.82 -23.88 -2.07
N GLU A 196 20.16 -23.90 -3.36
CA GLU A 196 21.31 -23.16 -3.87
C GLU A 196 20.89 -21.71 -4.09
N LEU A 197 21.48 -20.78 -3.33
CA LEU A 197 21.10 -19.37 -3.36
C LEU A 197 22.30 -18.51 -3.80
N THR A 198 22.09 -17.69 -4.82
CA THR A 198 22.99 -16.58 -5.17
C THR A 198 22.31 -15.27 -4.80
N SER A 199 22.84 -14.56 -3.80
CA SER A 199 22.14 -13.41 -3.23
C SER A 199 22.96 -12.13 -3.29
N VAL A 200 22.25 -11.02 -3.56
CA VAL A 200 22.73 -9.64 -3.43
C VAL A 200 21.85 -8.94 -2.40
N ALA A 201 22.46 -8.45 -1.33
CA ALA A 201 21.72 -7.78 -0.26
C ALA A 201 20.99 -6.52 -0.77
N PRO A 202 19.78 -6.24 -0.28
CA PRO A 202 19.02 -5.07 -0.70
C PRO A 202 19.73 -3.76 -0.30
N MET A 203 19.89 -2.85 -1.26
CA MET A 203 20.36 -1.48 -1.05
C MET A 203 19.88 -0.54 -2.16
N LEU A 204 20.01 0.76 -1.93
CA LEU A 204 19.76 1.75 -2.98
C LEU A 204 20.88 1.72 -4.03
N ASN A 205 20.55 2.10 -5.26
CA ASN A 205 21.50 2.16 -6.37
C ASN A 205 22.24 0.85 -6.62
N ASN A 206 21.50 -0.26 -6.53
CA ASN A 206 22.05 -1.63 -6.51
C ASN A 206 22.10 -2.31 -7.88
N PHE A 207 21.86 -1.56 -8.98
CA PHE A 207 21.86 -2.14 -10.33
C PHE A 207 23.14 -2.90 -10.67
N PRO A 208 24.37 -2.32 -10.51
CA PRO A 208 25.58 -3.04 -10.95
C PRO A 208 25.87 -4.34 -10.18
N PRO A 209 25.73 -4.43 -8.85
CA PRO A 209 25.87 -5.70 -8.13
C PRO A 209 24.84 -6.76 -8.56
N ILE A 210 23.57 -6.35 -8.78
CA ILE A 210 22.52 -7.26 -9.23
C ILE A 210 22.80 -7.74 -10.66
N ASP A 211 23.19 -6.85 -11.56
CA ASP A 211 23.51 -7.19 -12.96
C ASP A 211 24.68 -8.20 -13.04
N MET A 212 25.68 -8.01 -12.20
CA MET A 212 26.84 -8.93 -12.11
C MET A 212 26.44 -10.32 -11.57
N ALA A 213 25.50 -10.36 -10.62
CA ALA A 213 25.04 -11.60 -9.99
C ALA A 213 23.99 -12.35 -10.83
N TYR A 214 23.33 -11.66 -11.77
CA TYR A 214 22.31 -12.25 -12.65
C TYR A 214 22.95 -12.67 -13.97
N PRO A 215 23.39 -13.96 -14.11
CA PRO A 215 24.20 -14.36 -15.24
C PRO A 215 23.42 -14.29 -16.56
N VAL A 216 24.17 -14.17 -17.66
CA VAL A 216 23.60 -14.30 -19.01
C VAL A 216 23.21 -15.75 -19.30
N PRO A 217 22.30 -16.01 -20.28
CA PRO A 217 21.64 -17.31 -20.46
C PRO A 217 22.53 -18.50 -20.72
N THR A 218 23.78 -18.29 -21.16
CA THR A 218 24.76 -19.36 -21.44
C THR A 218 25.34 -20.00 -20.18
N THR A 219 25.07 -19.44 -19.01
CA THR A 219 25.49 -20.02 -17.73
C THR A 219 24.59 -21.19 -17.37
N ALA A 220 25.18 -22.30 -16.90
CA ALA A 220 24.42 -23.48 -16.50
C ALA A 220 23.35 -23.12 -15.46
N ILE A 221 22.10 -23.31 -15.81
CA ILE A 221 20.94 -23.21 -14.91
C ILE A 221 20.77 -24.58 -14.27
N ILE A 222 20.49 -24.59 -12.97
CA ILE A 222 20.46 -25.78 -12.14
C ILE A 222 19.03 -26.32 -12.08
N ASP A 223 18.84 -27.58 -11.69
CA ASP A 223 17.51 -28.24 -11.78
C ASP A 223 16.49 -27.69 -10.76
N ASP A 224 15.99 -28.35 -9.88
CA ASP A 224 14.97 -28.21 -8.81
C ASP A 224 14.48 -26.79 -8.45
N THR A 225 13.26 -26.73 -7.91
CA THR A 225 12.58 -25.49 -7.54
C THR A 225 12.18 -25.50 -6.05
N PRO A 226 13.12 -25.54 -5.07
CA PRO A 226 12.84 -25.62 -3.64
C PRO A 226 12.31 -24.27 -3.11
N THR A 227 11.09 -23.90 -3.55
CA THR A 227 10.51 -22.58 -3.35
C THR A 227 10.35 -22.24 -1.87
N GLY A 228 9.88 -23.18 -1.05
CA GLY A 228 9.64 -22.93 0.37
C GLY A 228 10.91 -22.58 1.14
N GLU A 229 11.98 -23.35 0.93
CA GLU A 229 13.31 -23.15 1.53
C GLU A 229 13.95 -21.85 1.02
N SER A 230 13.70 -21.52 -0.24
CA SER A 230 14.21 -20.28 -0.86
C SER A 230 13.54 -19.03 -0.30
N ILE A 231 12.23 -19.10 0.00
CA ILE A 231 11.52 -18.04 0.72
C ILE A 231 12.11 -17.85 2.12
N ASP A 232 12.41 -18.92 2.86
CA ASP A 232 13.05 -18.81 4.17
C ASP A 232 14.42 -18.11 4.09
N GLY A 233 15.23 -18.43 3.06
CA GLY A 233 16.50 -17.75 2.81
C GLY A 233 16.29 -16.26 2.49
N ALA A 234 15.29 -15.93 1.68
CA ALA A 234 14.90 -14.55 1.38
C ALA A 234 14.46 -13.76 2.63
N VAL A 235 13.69 -14.39 3.51
CA VAL A 235 13.26 -13.83 4.80
C VAL A 235 14.47 -13.51 5.68
N GLN A 236 15.45 -14.42 5.78
CA GLN A 236 16.67 -14.18 6.56
C GLN A 236 17.45 -12.97 6.02
N LEU A 237 17.57 -12.85 4.70
CA LEU A 237 18.23 -11.71 4.07
C LEU A 237 17.51 -10.39 4.36
N LEU A 238 16.18 -10.36 4.26
CA LEU A 238 15.36 -9.19 4.57
C LEU A 238 15.35 -8.84 6.07
N ALA A 239 15.48 -9.82 6.96
CA ALA A 239 15.56 -9.58 8.41
C ALA A 239 16.85 -8.83 8.80
N ALA A 240 17.91 -8.97 8.01
CA ALA A 240 19.16 -8.25 8.21
C ALA A 240 19.06 -6.75 7.87
N VAL A 241 18.13 -6.35 7.00
CA VAL A 241 17.89 -4.94 6.64
C VAL A 241 17.25 -4.22 7.80
N LYS A 242 17.93 -3.17 8.31
CA LYS A 242 17.46 -2.36 9.46
C LYS A 242 16.78 -1.07 9.04
N ASP A 243 16.88 -0.71 7.78
CA ASP A 243 16.21 0.47 7.22
C ASP A 243 14.71 0.37 7.39
N PRO A 244 14.02 1.48 7.74
CA PRO A 244 12.57 1.50 7.83
C PRO A 244 11.92 1.40 6.45
N GLY A 245 10.68 0.93 6.43
CA GLY A 245 9.86 0.79 5.23
C GLY A 245 9.37 -0.64 5.00
N PRO A 246 8.43 -0.80 4.08
CA PRO A 246 7.87 -2.12 3.78
C PRO A 246 8.94 -3.05 3.18
N LYS A 247 8.88 -4.30 3.58
CA LYS A 247 9.74 -5.37 3.07
C LYS A 247 8.92 -6.32 2.22
N VAL A 248 9.41 -6.60 1.05
CA VAL A 248 8.68 -7.33 0.02
C VAL A 248 9.57 -8.35 -0.66
N ILE A 249 9.06 -9.55 -0.85
CA ILE A 249 9.57 -10.57 -1.76
C ILE A 249 8.73 -10.50 -3.04
N VAL A 250 9.38 -10.41 -4.20
CA VAL A 250 8.74 -10.63 -5.49
C VAL A 250 9.29 -11.94 -6.04
N LEU A 251 8.50 -13.00 -5.87
CA LEU A 251 8.82 -14.33 -6.37
C LEU A 251 8.43 -14.43 -7.84
N ALA A 252 9.39 -14.75 -8.69
CA ALA A 252 9.19 -15.03 -10.12
C ALA A 252 9.68 -16.45 -10.42
N THR A 253 8.75 -17.33 -10.79
CA THR A 253 9.01 -18.75 -11.08
C THR A 253 8.11 -19.22 -12.21
N ASP A 254 8.55 -20.21 -12.95
CA ASP A 254 7.80 -20.87 -14.02
C ASP A 254 7.35 -22.29 -13.66
N GLY A 255 7.77 -22.81 -12.49
CA GLY A 255 7.55 -24.19 -12.06
C GLY A 255 6.67 -24.32 -10.80
N GLU A 256 6.06 -25.49 -10.67
CA GLU A 256 5.48 -25.93 -9.40
C GLU A 256 6.62 -26.19 -8.39
N PRO A 257 6.39 -25.97 -7.09
CA PRO A 257 7.44 -26.15 -6.08
C PRO A 257 7.79 -27.62 -5.87
N ASP A 258 9.05 -27.86 -5.60
CA ASP A 258 9.56 -29.02 -4.92
C ASP A 258 10.15 -28.67 -3.55
N THR A 259 10.90 -29.56 -2.93
CA THR A 259 11.60 -29.33 -1.68
C THR A 259 13.01 -29.91 -1.71
N CYS A 260 13.89 -29.42 -0.85
CA CYS A 260 15.21 -30.03 -0.68
C CYS A 260 15.18 -31.50 -0.25
N ALA A 261 14.11 -31.92 0.42
CA ALA A 261 13.95 -33.30 0.88
C ALA A 261 13.34 -34.22 -0.19
N ASP A 262 12.54 -33.69 -1.09
CA ASP A 262 11.90 -34.38 -2.21
C ASP A 262 12.00 -33.47 -3.45
N PRO A 263 13.14 -33.52 -4.17
CA PRO A 263 13.41 -32.62 -5.30
C PRO A 263 12.62 -32.99 -6.57
N ASP A 264 12.17 -34.24 -6.67
CA ASP A 264 11.37 -34.74 -7.80
C ASP A 264 10.11 -35.48 -7.30
N PRO A 265 9.11 -34.76 -6.74
CA PRO A 265 7.94 -35.40 -6.14
C PRO A 265 7.17 -36.21 -7.19
N GLY A 266 7.33 -37.52 -7.13
CA GLY A 266 6.82 -38.47 -8.12
C GLY A 266 5.31 -38.73 -8.04
N ASP A 267 4.68 -38.40 -6.92
CA ASP A 267 3.25 -38.64 -6.68
C ASP A 267 2.50 -37.37 -6.20
N ASP A 268 1.18 -37.48 -6.10
CA ASP A 268 0.34 -36.34 -5.69
C ASP A 268 0.57 -35.95 -4.22
N ALA A 269 0.98 -36.87 -3.38
CA ALA A 269 1.25 -36.60 -1.97
C ALA A 269 2.52 -35.75 -1.82
N GLY A 270 3.62 -36.10 -2.53
CA GLY A 270 4.85 -35.33 -2.56
C GLY A 270 4.62 -33.93 -3.15
N ARG A 271 3.93 -33.84 -4.28
CA ARG A 271 3.57 -32.55 -4.91
C ARG A 271 2.73 -31.67 -3.97
N THR A 272 1.80 -32.26 -3.25
CA THR A 272 0.98 -31.54 -2.26
C THR A 272 1.87 -31.05 -1.11
N ALA A 273 2.74 -31.90 -0.58
CA ALA A 273 3.66 -31.54 0.50
C ALA A 273 4.58 -30.37 0.11
N ALA A 274 5.09 -30.35 -1.12
CA ALA A 274 5.93 -29.27 -1.62
C ALA A 274 5.15 -27.94 -1.71
N LYS A 275 3.91 -27.97 -2.22
CA LYS A 275 3.01 -26.80 -2.22
C LYS A 275 2.71 -26.28 -0.82
N GLU A 276 2.38 -27.16 0.11
CA GLU A 276 2.13 -26.79 1.51
C GLU A 276 3.38 -26.18 2.17
N ARG A 277 4.57 -26.69 1.83
CA ARG A 277 5.85 -26.15 2.31
C ARG A 277 6.05 -24.70 1.83
N ALA A 278 5.81 -24.43 0.55
CA ALA A 278 5.92 -23.10 -0.04
C ALA A 278 4.89 -22.12 0.57
N ILE A 279 3.62 -22.55 0.68
CA ILE A 279 2.55 -21.76 1.31
C ILE A 279 2.90 -21.43 2.76
N LYS A 280 3.39 -22.42 3.52
CA LYS A 280 3.79 -22.21 4.93
C LYS A 280 4.91 -21.17 5.04
N ALA A 281 5.96 -21.26 4.23
CA ALA A 281 7.05 -20.29 4.23
C ALA A 281 6.55 -18.87 3.91
N THR A 282 5.61 -18.75 2.97
CA THR A 282 4.98 -17.48 2.60
C THR A 282 4.14 -16.89 3.74
N GLN A 283 3.38 -17.74 4.45
CA GLN A 283 2.63 -17.31 5.65
C GLN A 283 3.57 -16.85 6.77
N ASP A 284 4.65 -17.58 6.99
CA ASP A 284 5.64 -17.23 8.01
C ASP A 284 6.39 -15.93 7.67
N ALA A 285 6.62 -15.65 6.39
CA ALA A 285 7.14 -14.37 5.91
C ALA A 285 6.16 -13.23 6.22
N PHE A 286 4.88 -13.40 5.87
CA PHE A 286 3.84 -12.41 6.16
C PHE A 286 3.69 -12.14 7.67
N ALA A 287 3.73 -13.17 8.51
CA ALA A 287 3.70 -13.02 9.97
C ALA A 287 4.87 -12.18 10.53
N GLN A 288 5.97 -12.08 9.78
CA GLN A 288 7.13 -11.23 10.08
C GLN A 288 7.03 -9.83 9.43
N GLY A 289 5.90 -9.48 8.82
CA GLY A 289 5.70 -8.21 8.13
C GLY A 289 6.35 -8.13 6.75
N ILE A 290 6.68 -9.26 6.14
CA ILE A 290 7.26 -9.36 4.80
C ILE A 290 6.17 -9.83 3.83
N PHE A 291 5.78 -8.96 2.91
CA PHE A 291 4.80 -9.29 1.87
C PHE A 291 5.45 -10.13 0.76
N THR A 292 4.70 -11.06 0.20
CA THR A 292 5.14 -11.83 -0.97
C THR A 292 4.16 -11.65 -2.12
N PHE A 293 4.69 -11.18 -3.25
CA PHE A 293 3.97 -11.11 -4.52
C PHE A 293 4.47 -12.23 -5.43
N TYR A 294 3.54 -12.86 -6.16
CA TYR A 294 3.80 -14.02 -6.99
C TYR A 294 3.65 -13.67 -8.47
N ILE A 295 4.70 -13.90 -9.25
CA ILE A 295 4.70 -13.79 -10.72
C ILE A 295 4.93 -15.19 -11.30
N SER A 296 3.93 -15.72 -12.01
CA SER A 296 4.05 -16.94 -12.81
C SER A 296 4.61 -16.57 -14.17
N VAL A 297 5.80 -17.07 -14.48
CA VAL A 297 6.47 -16.87 -15.76
C VAL A 297 6.05 -18.01 -16.71
N GLY A 298 5.03 -17.77 -17.53
CA GLY A 298 4.39 -18.79 -18.33
C GLY A 298 3.15 -19.41 -17.67
N ASN A 299 2.77 -20.60 -18.09
CA ASN A 299 1.50 -21.23 -17.78
C ASN A 299 1.61 -22.55 -17.00
N GLU A 300 2.81 -22.94 -16.60
CA GLU A 300 3.05 -24.27 -16.04
C GLU A 300 2.66 -24.37 -14.58
N VAL A 301 2.68 -23.26 -13.85
CA VAL A 301 2.17 -23.21 -12.48
C VAL A 301 0.64 -23.21 -12.49
N SER A 302 0.03 -24.06 -11.66
CA SER A 302 -1.43 -24.11 -11.53
C SER A 302 -2.00 -22.82 -10.95
N ASP A 303 -3.14 -22.36 -11.50
CA ASP A 303 -3.82 -21.16 -11.03
C ASP A 303 -4.17 -21.24 -9.54
N MET A 304 -4.53 -22.44 -9.08
CA MET A 304 -4.88 -22.66 -7.68
C MET A 304 -3.69 -22.39 -6.76
N HIS A 305 -2.52 -22.99 -7.04
CA HIS A 305 -1.33 -22.80 -6.21
C HIS A 305 -0.86 -21.35 -6.24
N ALA A 306 -0.78 -20.75 -7.43
CA ALA A 306 -0.38 -19.35 -7.58
C ALA A 306 -1.33 -18.38 -6.83
N THR A 307 -2.67 -18.66 -6.85
CA THR A 307 -3.66 -17.89 -6.10
C THR A 307 -3.45 -18.04 -4.59
N GLU A 308 -3.29 -19.26 -4.10
CA GLU A 308 -3.03 -19.53 -2.68
C GLU A 308 -1.77 -18.82 -2.19
N MET A 309 -0.67 -18.94 -2.92
CA MET A 309 0.61 -18.27 -2.61
C MET A 309 0.45 -16.74 -2.54
N ALA A 310 -0.18 -16.14 -3.56
CA ALA A 310 -0.40 -14.70 -3.63
C ALA A 310 -1.34 -14.21 -2.52
N ASN A 311 -2.37 -14.97 -2.17
CA ASN A 311 -3.30 -14.63 -1.11
C ASN A 311 -2.58 -14.59 0.24
N VAL A 312 -1.93 -15.68 0.63
CA VAL A 312 -1.26 -15.75 1.94
C VAL A 312 -0.09 -14.78 2.03
N GLY A 313 0.60 -14.53 0.92
CA GLY A 313 1.72 -13.59 0.84
C GLY A 313 1.30 -12.13 1.00
N GLN A 314 0.04 -11.83 0.78
CA GLN A 314 -0.54 -10.50 0.93
C GLN A 314 -1.50 -10.39 2.13
N GLY A 315 -1.56 -11.44 2.97
CA GLY A 315 -2.34 -11.45 4.21
C GLY A 315 -3.83 -11.73 4.03
N PHE A 316 -4.24 -12.26 2.87
CA PHE A 316 -5.61 -12.68 2.63
C PHE A 316 -5.82 -14.16 3.01
N PRO A 317 -7.08 -14.59 3.23
CA PRO A 317 -7.38 -16.00 3.41
C PRO A 317 -6.88 -16.83 2.23
N ARG A 318 -6.25 -17.97 2.49
CA ARG A 318 -5.68 -18.86 1.48
C ARG A 318 -6.67 -19.17 0.33
N ASN A 319 -7.91 -19.44 0.68
CA ASN A 319 -8.99 -19.82 -0.25
C ASN A 319 -9.80 -18.62 -0.78
N ASP A 320 -9.32 -17.39 -0.64
CA ASP A 320 -9.98 -16.22 -1.24
C ASP A 320 -10.01 -16.40 -2.76
N PRO A 321 -11.18 -16.28 -3.40
CA PRO A 321 -11.33 -16.56 -4.84
C PRO A 321 -10.69 -15.49 -5.75
N MET A 322 -10.26 -14.36 -5.19
CA MET A 322 -9.65 -13.29 -5.98
C MET A 322 -8.24 -13.68 -6.42
N GLN A 323 -8.00 -13.66 -7.72
CA GLN A 323 -6.68 -13.88 -8.29
C GLN A 323 -5.80 -12.64 -8.05
N ARG A 324 -4.76 -12.79 -7.23
CA ARG A 324 -3.80 -11.72 -6.88
C ARG A 324 -2.39 -11.99 -7.39
N PHE A 325 -2.17 -13.12 -8.03
CA PHE A 325 -0.89 -13.38 -8.71
C PHE A 325 -0.89 -12.77 -10.11
N TYR A 326 0.29 -12.54 -10.62
CA TYR A 326 0.51 -12.03 -11.98
C TYR A 326 0.94 -13.18 -12.86
N ARG A 327 0.20 -13.41 -13.95
CA ARG A 327 0.63 -14.35 -14.99
C ARG A 327 1.22 -13.56 -16.14
N ALA A 328 2.48 -13.82 -16.44
CA ALA A 328 3.18 -13.17 -17.52
C ALA A 328 3.51 -14.20 -18.61
N ASN A 329 3.08 -13.91 -19.83
CA ASN A 329 3.29 -14.77 -21.00
C ASN A 329 4.20 -14.11 -22.05
N ASP A 330 4.72 -12.94 -21.76
CA ASP A 330 5.67 -12.21 -22.58
C ASP A 330 6.45 -11.16 -21.75
N GLN A 331 7.45 -10.52 -22.36
CA GLN A 331 8.29 -9.51 -21.71
C GLN A 331 7.46 -8.30 -21.19
N LYS A 332 6.45 -7.88 -21.96
CA LYS A 332 5.63 -6.74 -21.56
C LYS A 332 4.83 -7.05 -20.30
N ALA A 333 4.22 -8.22 -20.22
CA ALA A 333 3.47 -8.66 -19.06
C ALA A 333 4.36 -8.79 -17.81
N LEU A 334 5.62 -9.27 -17.96
CA LEU A 334 6.60 -9.26 -16.88
C LEU A 334 6.92 -7.85 -16.40
N THR A 335 7.24 -6.94 -17.32
CA THR A 335 7.54 -5.54 -16.98
C THR A 335 6.37 -4.87 -16.28
N ASP A 336 5.15 -5.05 -16.80
CA ASP A 336 3.93 -4.48 -16.23
C ASP A 336 3.65 -5.05 -14.82
N ALA A 337 3.85 -6.36 -14.61
CA ALA A 337 3.67 -7.01 -13.31
C ALA A 337 4.64 -6.42 -12.26
N PHE A 338 5.92 -6.37 -12.58
CA PHE A 338 6.93 -5.78 -11.69
C PHE A 338 6.66 -4.30 -11.42
N ALA A 339 6.34 -3.52 -12.45
CA ALA A 339 6.01 -2.09 -12.29
C ALA A 339 4.79 -1.89 -11.38
N THR A 340 3.74 -2.71 -11.55
CA THR A 340 2.54 -2.66 -10.72
C THR A 340 2.84 -3.00 -9.27
N ILE A 341 3.58 -4.08 -9.02
CA ILE A 341 3.97 -4.49 -7.67
C ILE A 341 4.80 -3.39 -7.01
N VAL A 342 5.85 -2.90 -7.67
CA VAL A 342 6.75 -1.90 -7.10
C VAL A 342 6.01 -0.58 -6.85
N ALA A 343 5.12 -0.15 -7.76
CA ALA A 343 4.27 1.02 -7.54
C ALA A 343 3.33 0.82 -6.33
N GLY A 344 2.79 -0.39 -6.14
CA GLY A 344 1.93 -0.74 -5.02
C GLY A 344 2.66 -0.71 -3.67
N VAL A 345 3.92 -1.14 -3.63
CA VAL A 345 4.71 -1.19 -2.38
C VAL A 345 5.46 0.10 -2.08
N ARG A 346 5.61 1.01 -3.03
CA ARG A 346 6.04 2.39 -2.76
C ARG A 346 4.96 3.03 -1.91
N ASN A 347 5.15 2.97 -0.61
CA ASN A 347 4.15 3.47 0.32
C ASN A 347 4.17 5.00 0.36
N CYS A 348 3.06 5.55 0.80
CA CYS A 348 2.88 6.97 1.00
C CYS A 348 2.95 7.30 2.49
N SER A 349 3.77 6.55 3.24
CA SER A 349 3.94 6.70 4.68
C SER A 349 5.23 7.45 5.00
N PHE A 350 5.12 8.40 5.91
CA PHE A 350 6.19 9.31 6.29
C PHE A 350 6.34 9.29 7.80
N GLN A 351 7.55 9.02 8.28
CA GLN A 351 7.86 8.98 9.69
C GLN A 351 7.97 10.38 10.27
N LEU A 352 7.23 10.66 11.34
CA LEU A 352 7.37 11.85 12.14
C LEU A 352 8.59 11.75 13.08
N SER A 353 9.20 12.86 13.44
CA SER A 353 10.27 12.93 14.44
C SER A 353 9.77 12.79 15.89
N GLY A 354 8.50 12.48 16.09
CA GLY A 354 7.88 12.30 17.38
C GLY A 354 6.53 11.59 17.25
N THR A 355 5.83 11.48 18.37
CA THR A 355 4.51 10.85 18.48
C THR A 355 3.44 11.92 18.66
N VAL A 356 2.42 11.92 17.79
CA VAL A 356 1.24 12.77 17.91
C VAL A 356 0.35 12.23 19.04
N LYS A 357 -0.10 13.09 19.92
CA LYS A 357 -1.05 12.73 20.97
C LYS A 357 -2.38 12.35 20.36
N ASN A 358 -3.00 11.32 20.90
CA ASN A 358 -4.31 10.85 20.45
C ASN A 358 -5.36 11.97 20.52
N GLY A 359 -6.04 12.22 19.41
CA GLY A 359 -7.04 13.26 19.25
C GLY A 359 -6.48 14.60 18.74
N ASP A 360 -5.17 14.80 18.73
CA ASP A 360 -4.53 16.03 18.23
C ASP A 360 -4.24 15.96 16.72
N GLU A 361 -4.35 14.80 16.10
CA GLU A 361 -4.12 14.59 14.68
C GLU A 361 -5.04 15.44 13.80
N VAL A 362 -6.27 15.68 14.23
CA VAL A 362 -7.26 16.51 13.51
C VAL A 362 -6.82 17.96 13.35
N ASN A 363 -5.90 18.41 14.19
CA ASN A 363 -5.35 19.77 14.19
C ASN A 363 -4.05 19.87 13.38
N GLY A 364 -3.57 18.76 12.85
CA GLY A 364 -2.39 18.72 12.00
C GLY A 364 -2.68 19.28 10.61
N VAL A 365 -1.68 19.92 10.02
CA VAL A 365 -1.69 20.38 8.63
C VAL A 365 -0.58 19.67 7.88
N VAL A 366 -0.95 18.85 6.89
CA VAL A 366 -0.01 18.23 5.97
C VAL A 366 -0.07 18.96 4.65
N THR A 367 1.08 19.27 4.06
CA THR A 367 1.16 19.85 2.72
C THR A 367 1.97 18.96 1.80
N LEU A 368 1.58 18.92 0.53
CA LEU A 368 2.30 18.30 -0.56
C LEU A 368 2.61 19.39 -1.58
N ASP A 369 3.89 19.65 -1.83
CA ASP A 369 4.38 20.73 -2.72
C ASP A 369 3.78 22.10 -2.39
N GLY A 370 3.56 22.34 -1.09
CA GLY A 370 2.97 23.59 -0.58
C GLY A 370 1.45 23.64 -0.64
N ALA A 371 0.76 22.68 -1.25
CA ALA A 371 -0.70 22.58 -1.23
C ALA A 371 -1.16 21.76 -0.02
N ALA A 372 -2.18 22.26 0.71
CA ALA A 372 -2.72 21.54 1.85
C ALA A 372 -3.44 20.25 1.41
N VAL A 373 -3.12 19.17 2.09
CA VAL A 373 -3.75 17.86 1.91
C VAL A 373 -4.83 17.68 3.00
N PRO A 374 -6.07 17.33 2.65
CA PRO A 374 -7.14 17.23 3.63
C PRO A 374 -6.96 16.03 4.57
N TYR A 375 -7.28 16.22 5.87
CA TYR A 375 -7.22 15.16 6.86
C TYR A 375 -8.38 14.17 6.72
N ASN A 376 -8.09 12.88 6.86
CA ASN A 376 -9.06 11.77 6.91
C ASN A 376 -10.06 11.75 5.75
N THR A 377 -9.58 12.02 4.52
CA THR A 377 -10.37 11.92 3.29
C THR A 377 -9.80 10.86 2.36
N PRO A 378 -10.57 10.35 1.37
CA PRO A 378 -10.07 9.37 0.41
C PRO A 378 -8.82 9.83 -0.37
N ASP A 379 -8.71 11.12 -0.71
CA ASP A 379 -7.58 11.73 -1.41
C ASP A 379 -6.75 12.64 -0.47
N GLY A 380 -6.58 12.23 0.77
CA GLY A 380 -6.06 13.05 1.85
C GLY A 380 -4.84 12.47 2.56
N TRP A 381 -4.80 12.70 3.87
CA TRP A 381 -3.83 12.10 4.78
C TRP A 381 -4.48 11.60 6.07
N ARG A 382 -3.84 10.66 6.75
CA ARG A 382 -4.20 10.18 8.09
C ARG A 382 -2.96 9.76 8.86
N LEU A 383 -3.10 9.46 10.15
CA LEU A 383 -2.07 8.73 10.88
C LEU A 383 -2.33 7.23 10.76
N SER A 384 -1.39 6.47 10.21
CA SER A 384 -1.41 5.00 10.25
C SER A 384 -0.84 4.47 11.58
N SER A 385 -0.04 5.27 12.25
CA SER A 385 0.39 5.09 13.65
C SER A 385 0.58 6.47 14.28
N PRO A 386 0.70 6.60 15.62
CA PRO A 386 0.92 7.89 16.27
C PRO A 386 2.16 8.66 15.78
N SER A 387 3.06 7.99 15.09
CA SER A 387 4.30 8.58 14.56
C SER A 387 4.43 8.50 13.03
N THR A 388 3.36 8.13 12.31
CA THR A 388 3.43 7.93 10.86
C THR A 388 2.26 8.60 10.16
N VAL A 389 2.56 9.58 9.33
CA VAL A 389 1.61 10.19 8.39
C VAL A 389 1.50 9.28 7.15
N GLU A 390 0.29 8.98 6.73
CA GLU A 390 0.01 8.24 5.51
C GLU A 390 -0.83 9.11 4.57
N LEU A 391 -0.34 9.33 3.35
CA LEU A 391 -1.13 9.95 2.28
C LEU A 391 -2.02 8.89 1.62
N THR A 392 -3.22 9.29 1.22
CA THR A 392 -4.22 8.40 0.63
C THR A 392 -4.67 8.91 -0.75
N GLY A 393 -5.19 8.00 -1.58
CA GLY A 393 -5.75 8.32 -2.90
C GLY A 393 -4.80 9.13 -3.78
N LYS A 394 -5.30 10.18 -4.41
CA LYS A 394 -4.52 11.01 -5.36
C LYS A 394 -3.28 11.65 -4.74
N SER A 395 -3.33 12.00 -3.44
CA SER A 395 -2.16 12.54 -2.75
C SER A 395 -1.04 11.50 -2.65
N CYS A 396 -1.41 10.23 -2.45
CA CYS A 396 -0.48 9.10 -2.51
C CYS A 396 0.03 8.86 -3.93
N ASP A 397 -0.83 8.88 -4.94
CA ASP A 397 -0.44 8.67 -6.34
C ASP A 397 0.55 9.74 -6.82
N THR A 398 0.38 10.98 -6.36
CA THR A 398 1.31 12.08 -6.68
C THR A 398 2.71 11.77 -6.17
N VAL A 399 2.88 11.37 -4.91
CA VAL A 399 4.23 11.08 -4.37
C VAL A 399 4.86 9.80 -4.90
N LYS A 400 4.08 8.97 -5.61
CA LYS A 400 4.58 7.77 -6.31
C LYS A 400 5.10 8.05 -7.72
N ASP A 401 4.95 9.24 -8.23
CA ASP A 401 5.47 9.58 -9.55
C ASP A 401 7.02 9.69 -9.54
N LYS A 402 7.62 10.12 -10.67
CA LYS A 402 9.08 10.18 -10.82
C LYS A 402 9.72 11.42 -10.19
N ASN A 403 8.90 12.39 -9.78
CA ASN A 403 9.40 13.70 -9.35
C ASN A 403 9.72 13.68 -7.85
N ASP A 404 10.60 14.60 -7.43
CA ASP A 404 10.81 14.86 -6.02
C ASP A 404 9.66 15.72 -5.49
N HIS A 405 9.01 15.23 -4.45
CA HIS A 405 7.91 15.93 -3.79
C HIS A 405 8.31 16.39 -2.40
N LYS A 406 7.90 17.62 -2.07
CA LYS A 406 8.11 18.18 -0.74
C LYS A 406 6.87 17.96 0.11
N ILE A 407 7.01 17.18 1.17
CA ILE A 407 5.94 16.94 2.14
C ILE A 407 6.32 17.60 3.45
N THR A 408 5.40 18.34 4.06
CA THR A 408 5.57 18.90 5.39
C THR A 408 4.37 18.54 6.25
N ALA A 409 4.59 18.38 7.55
CA ALA A 409 3.54 18.23 8.53
C ALA A 409 3.77 19.22 9.67
N GLU A 410 2.74 19.96 10.02
CA GLU A 410 2.74 20.91 11.10
C GLU A 410 1.64 20.55 12.10
N PHE A 411 2.01 20.49 13.38
CA PHE A 411 1.07 20.20 14.46
C PHE A 411 1.11 21.32 15.49
N PRO A 412 0.00 21.60 16.19
CA PRO A 412 -0.04 22.57 17.28
C PRO A 412 0.97 22.26 18.38
N CYS A 413 1.40 23.29 19.10
CA CYS A 413 2.32 23.13 20.20
C CYS A 413 1.80 22.15 21.25
N GLY A 414 2.67 21.24 21.64
CA GLY A 414 2.35 20.21 22.63
C GLY A 414 1.60 19.00 22.09
N SER A 415 1.20 19.00 20.81
CA SER A 415 0.59 17.82 20.16
C SER A 415 1.61 16.74 19.84
N ILE A 416 2.89 17.09 19.66
CA ILE A 416 3.96 16.12 19.39
C ILE A 416 4.82 15.91 20.65
N VAL A 417 5.01 14.65 20.99
CA VAL A 417 5.99 14.18 21.96
C VAL A 417 7.23 13.73 21.18
N PRO A 418 8.36 14.45 21.23
CA PRO A 418 9.57 14.04 20.53
C PRO A 418 10.08 12.68 20.98
N PHE A 419 10.69 11.93 20.07
CA PHE A 419 11.40 10.70 20.46
C PHE A 419 12.56 11.07 21.37
N LYS A 420 12.65 10.37 22.50
CA LYS A 420 13.80 10.52 23.39
C LYS A 420 15.00 9.87 22.69
N PRO A 421 16.14 10.59 22.49
CA PRO A 421 17.35 9.96 21.99
C PRO A 421 17.72 8.76 22.88
N PRO A 422 18.26 7.68 22.32
CA PRO A 422 18.85 6.61 23.14
C PRO A 422 19.96 7.22 24.00
N ALA A 423 19.94 6.86 25.30
CA ALA A 423 20.91 7.32 26.28
C ALA A 423 22.29 6.72 26.03
#